data_a67e8cd032bb6a38bd4b548115e7ac4e
#
_entry.id   a67e8cd032bb6a38bd4b548115e7ac4e
#
_cell.length_a   1.000
_cell.length_b   1.000
_cell.length_c   1.000
_cell.angle_alpha   90.00
_cell.angle_beta   90.00
_cell.angle_gamma   90.00
#
_symmetry.space_group_name_H-M   'P 1'
#
loop_
_entity.id
_entity.type
_entity.pdbx_description
1 polymer ?
#
loop_
_entity_poly.entity_id
_entity_poly.type
_entity_poly.pdbx_seq_one_letter_code
_entity_poly.pdbx_strand_id
1 'polypeptide(L)'
;MKKRTAKKSIRGYIEGYYGRLLSWEHRELIIKSLHKNNMNTYFYAPKEDINHRLCWKRNYSKNWRLNFRKFTDISKKYKIDVIAGLAPGLDFNFKQLNQKSKIF
;
A
#
# COMPACT_ATOMS: atom_id res chain seq x y z
N MET A 1 -0.89 29.27 -5.97
CA MET A 1 -0.30 28.63 -5.64
C MET A 1 -0.33 28.09 -4.63
N LYS A 2 -0.30 27.59 -4.55
CA LYS A 2 -0.32 27.08 -3.53
C LYS A 2 0.79 27.06 -2.87
N LYS A 3 0.98 27.38 -2.29
CA LYS A 3 1.94 27.35 -1.65
C LYS A 3 2.23 26.25 -1.00
N ARG A 4 3.31 26.06 -0.97
CA ARG A 4 3.66 25.03 -0.35
C ARG A 4 3.56 25.21 1.01
N THR A 5 2.88 24.53 1.45
CA THR A 5 2.69 24.55 2.86
C THR A 5 3.74 23.73 3.55
N ALA A 6 3.70 23.66 4.83
CA ALA A 6 4.56 22.81 5.60
C ALA A 6 4.36 21.35 5.20
N LYS A 7 5.41 20.57 5.27
CA LYS A 7 5.32 19.15 4.99
C LYS A 7 4.36 18.48 5.94
N LYS A 8 3.56 17.57 5.39
CA LYS A 8 2.66 16.76 6.17
C LYS A 8 3.43 15.72 6.95
N SER A 9 3.20 15.60 8.24
CA SER A 9 3.75 14.53 9.04
C SER A 9 3.11 13.22 8.66
N ILE A 10 3.91 12.17 8.53
CA ILE A 10 3.40 10.82 8.25
C ILE A 10 3.10 10.15 9.57
N ARG A 11 1.84 9.81 9.78
CA ARG A 11 1.38 9.10 10.97
C ARG A 11 0.45 7.99 10.51
N GLY A 12 0.78 6.76 10.86
CA GLY A 12 -0.06 5.70 10.35
C GLY A 12 0.36 4.32 10.77
N TYR A 13 0.01 3.38 9.94
CA TYR A 13 0.13 1.96 10.20
C TYR A 13 0.93 1.31 9.08
N ILE A 14 1.80 0.38 9.46
CA ILE A 14 2.57 -0.39 8.50
C ILE A 14 2.11 -1.84 8.55
N GLU A 15 1.54 -2.32 7.45
CA GLU A 15 1.22 -3.72 7.30
C GLU A 15 2.48 -4.39 6.73
N GLY A 16 3.42 -4.76 7.60
CA GLY A 16 4.72 -5.26 7.18
C GLY A 16 5.21 -6.48 7.94
N TYR A 17 4.35 -7.10 8.73
CA TYR A 17 4.72 -8.23 9.56
C TYR A 17 4.73 -9.54 8.79
N TYR A 18 5.35 -10.56 9.36
CA TYR A 18 5.24 -11.93 8.85
C TYR A 18 3.94 -12.52 9.40
N GLY A 19 3.35 -13.42 8.65
CA GLY A 19 2.12 -14.09 9.06
C GLY A 19 1.06 -13.97 8.00
N ARG A 20 -0.16 -14.40 8.35
CA ARG A 20 -1.26 -14.44 7.41
C ARG A 20 -1.61 -13.05 6.89
N LEU A 21 -1.86 -12.95 5.60
CA LEU A 21 -2.35 -11.72 5.00
C LEU A 21 -3.69 -11.33 5.61
N LEU A 22 -3.89 -10.03 5.80
CA LEU A 22 -5.17 -9.53 6.26
C LEU A 22 -6.21 -9.63 5.14
N SER A 23 -7.47 -9.78 5.52
CA SER A 23 -8.55 -9.69 4.55
C SER A 23 -8.74 -8.23 4.15
N TRP A 24 -9.42 -8.01 3.02
CA TRP A 24 -9.72 -6.65 2.58
C TRP A 24 -10.66 -5.95 3.55
N GLU A 25 -11.60 -6.70 4.15
CA GLU A 25 -12.49 -6.15 5.17
C GLU A 25 -11.72 -5.68 6.41
N HIS A 26 -10.72 -6.45 6.81
CA HIS A 26 -9.90 -6.08 7.97
C HIS A 26 -9.10 -4.81 7.68
N ARG A 27 -8.54 -4.71 6.47
CA ARG A 27 -7.79 -3.52 6.06
C ARG A 27 -8.70 -2.28 6.07
N GLU A 28 -9.94 -2.45 5.64
CA GLU A 28 -10.91 -1.37 5.64
C GLU A 28 -11.21 -0.88 7.06
N LEU A 29 -11.32 -1.81 8.00
CA LEU A 29 -11.51 -1.46 9.42
C LEU A 29 -10.32 -0.68 9.96
N ILE A 30 -9.11 -1.05 9.54
CA ILE A 30 -7.91 -0.33 9.95
C ILE A 30 -7.95 1.10 9.41
N ILE A 31 -8.37 1.29 8.16
CA ILE A 31 -8.48 2.63 7.57
C ILE A 31 -9.42 3.50 8.40
N LYS A 32 -10.58 2.96 8.78
CA LYS A 32 -11.54 3.70 9.60
C LYS A 32 -10.95 4.05 10.97
N SER A 33 -10.19 3.13 11.54
CA SER A 33 -9.54 3.35 12.83
C SER A 33 -8.46 4.43 12.74
N LEU A 34 -7.70 4.43 11.65
CA LEU A 34 -6.68 5.45 11.42
C LEU A 34 -7.32 6.83 11.32
N HIS A 35 -8.41 6.93 10.58
CA HIS A 35 -9.13 8.19 10.44
C HIS A 35 -9.64 8.68 11.79
N LYS A 36 -10.21 7.79 12.58
CA LYS A 36 -10.75 8.11 13.90
C LYS A 36 -9.66 8.62 14.84
N ASN A 37 -8.43 8.17 14.66
CA ASN A 37 -7.31 8.54 15.51
C ASN A 37 -6.43 9.63 14.89
N ASN A 38 -6.93 10.34 13.90
CA ASN A 38 -6.25 11.45 13.24
C ASN A 38 -4.92 11.07 12.59
N MET A 39 -4.85 9.84 12.09
CA MET A 39 -3.69 9.37 11.34
C MET A 39 -3.97 9.51 9.85
N ASN A 40 -2.92 9.44 9.03
CA ASN A 40 -3.06 9.79 7.63
C ASN A 40 -2.41 8.81 6.63
N THR A 41 -1.79 7.73 7.11
CA THR A 41 -1.02 6.88 6.20
C THR A 41 -1.20 5.40 6.50
N TYR A 42 -1.33 4.60 5.44
CA TYR A 42 -1.33 3.15 5.51
C TYR A 42 -0.22 2.65 4.59
N PHE A 43 0.75 1.93 5.14
CA PHE A 43 1.85 1.40 4.37
C PHE A 43 1.62 -0.07 4.10
N TYR A 44 1.42 -0.44 2.84
CA TYR A 44 1.17 -1.82 2.44
C TYR A 44 2.46 -2.52 2.06
N ALA A 45 2.94 -3.41 2.89
CA ALA A 45 4.18 -4.15 2.65
C ALA A 45 4.20 -5.50 3.38
N PRO A 46 3.12 -6.31 3.30
CA PRO A 46 3.08 -7.57 4.05
C PRO A 46 4.09 -8.57 3.49
N LYS A 47 4.83 -9.21 4.39
CA LYS A 47 5.89 -10.14 4.01
C LYS A 47 5.37 -11.38 3.31
N GLU A 48 4.11 -11.73 3.54
CA GLU A 48 3.50 -12.92 2.92
C GLU A 48 2.89 -12.62 1.55
N ASP A 49 2.91 -11.38 1.11
CA ASP A 49 2.52 -11.04 -0.26
C ASP A 49 3.72 -11.34 -1.17
N ILE A 50 3.63 -12.44 -1.92
CA ILE A 50 4.75 -12.88 -2.74
C ILE A 50 5.09 -11.89 -3.85
N ASN A 51 4.11 -11.12 -4.32
CA ASN A 51 4.34 -10.12 -5.37
C ASN A 51 4.99 -8.85 -4.83
N HIS A 52 4.96 -8.66 -3.52
CA HIS A 52 5.70 -7.57 -2.88
C HIS A 52 7.20 -7.89 -2.81
N ARG A 53 7.57 -9.14 -2.62
CA ARG A 53 8.95 -9.53 -2.33
C ARG A 53 9.48 -10.63 -3.24
N LEU A 54 9.14 -11.87 -2.96
CA LEU A 54 9.75 -13.04 -3.63
C LEU A 54 9.48 -13.08 -5.14
N CYS A 55 8.29 -12.72 -5.54
CA CYS A 55 7.88 -12.68 -6.95
C CYS A 55 7.58 -11.26 -7.39
N TRP A 56 8.45 -10.32 -7.02
CA TRP A 56 8.20 -8.91 -7.27
C TRP A 56 8.05 -8.56 -8.76
N LYS A 57 8.66 -9.36 -9.65
CA LYS A 57 8.55 -9.14 -11.09
C LYS A 57 7.20 -9.54 -11.65
N ARG A 58 6.44 -10.35 -10.92
CA ARG A 58 5.16 -10.84 -11.36
C ARG A 58 4.07 -9.80 -11.09
N ASN A 59 3.17 -9.63 -12.02
CA ASN A 59 2.03 -8.74 -11.82
C ASN A 59 1.04 -9.36 -10.84
N TYR A 60 0.37 -8.50 -10.09
CA TYR A 60 -0.73 -8.94 -9.26
C TYR A 60 -1.90 -9.40 -10.13
N SER A 61 -2.69 -10.33 -9.61
CA SER A 61 -3.86 -10.82 -10.33
C SER A 61 -4.88 -9.71 -10.55
N LYS A 62 -5.77 -9.92 -11.52
CA LYS A 62 -6.84 -8.95 -11.79
C LYS A 62 -7.72 -8.75 -10.55
N ASN A 63 -8.06 -9.86 -9.87
CA ASN A 63 -8.90 -9.80 -8.68
C ASN A 63 -8.24 -8.98 -7.57
N TRP A 64 -6.94 -9.19 -7.36
CA TRP A 64 -6.21 -8.43 -6.36
C TRP A 64 -6.21 -6.94 -6.70
N ARG A 65 -5.98 -6.62 -7.97
CA ARG A 65 -5.93 -5.22 -8.40
C ARG A 65 -7.26 -4.51 -8.22
N LEU A 66 -8.36 -5.21 -8.47
CA LEU A 66 -9.70 -4.64 -8.25
C LEU A 66 -9.92 -4.37 -6.76
N ASN A 67 -9.54 -5.30 -5.91
CA ASN A 67 -9.68 -5.14 -4.47
C ASN A 67 -8.79 -4.03 -3.94
N PHE A 68 -7.57 -3.95 -4.45
CA PHE A 68 -6.65 -2.90 -4.03
C PHE A 68 -7.18 -1.52 -4.44
N ARG A 69 -7.77 -1.43 -5.62
CA ARG A 69 -8.38 -0.16 -6.06
C ARG A 69 -9.53 0.25 -5.16
N LYS A 70 -10.39 -0.69 -4.80
CA LYS A 70 -11.47 -0.40 -3.85
C LYS A 70 -10.93 0.08 -2.52
N PHE A 71 -9.87 -0.58 -2.06
CA PHE A 71 -9.22 -0.23 -0.81
C PHE A 71 -8.65 1.19 -0.86
N THR A 72 -7.97 1.54 -1.94
CA THR A 72 -7.40 2.89 -2.08
C THR A 72 -8.49 3.95 -2.22
N ASP A 73 -9.60 3.63 -2.89
CA ASP A 73 -10.73 4.55 -3.00
C ASP A 73 -11.34 4.85 -1.63
N ILE A 74 -11.53 3.80 -0.83
CA ILE A 74 -12.04 3.96 0.53
C ILE A 74 -11.06 4.75 1.39
N SER A 75 -9.77 4.45 1.26
CA SER A 75 -8.74 5.16 2.00
C SER A 75 -8.76 6.64 1.69
N LYS A 76 -8.88 6.98 0.42
CA LYS A 76 -8.94 8.36 -0.03
C LYS A 76 -10.15 9.07 0.56
N LYS A 77 -11.28 8.38 0.63
CA LYS A 77 -12.49 8.92 1.22
C LYS A 77 -12.28 9.30 2.69
N TYR A 78 -11.46 8.55 3.39
CA TYR A 78 -11.12 8.83 4.80
C TYR A 78 -9.85 9.67 4.94
N LYS A 79 -9.33 10.19 3.83
CA LYS A 79 -8.12 11.03 3.80
C LYS A 79 -6.88 10.30 4.32
N ILE A 80 -6.79 9.01 4.00
CA ILE A 80 -5.63 8.17 4.32
C ILE A 80 -4.87 7.89 3.04
N ASP A 81 -3.59 8.22 3.01
CA ASP A 81 -2.70 7.91 1.90
C ASP A 81 -2.24 6.47 2.01
N VAL A 82 -2.27 5.74 0.91
CA VAL A 82 -1.76 4.37 0.86
C VAL A 82 -0.43 4.38 0.13
N ILE A 83 0.60 3.85 0.79
CA ILE A 83 1.92 3.70 0.21
C ILE A 83 2.16 2.21 0.01
N ALA A 84 2.43 1.79 -1.23
CA ALA A 84 2.71 0.40 -1.53
C ALA A 84 4.21 0.15 -1.52
N GLY A 85 4.64 -0.82 -0.74
CA GLY A 85 6.04 -1.20 -0.67
C GLY A 85 6.39 -2.24 -1.72
N LEU A 86 7.65 -2.29 -2.07
CA LEU A 86 8.19 -3.27 -3.00
C LEU A 86 9.62 -3.60 -2.58
N ALA A 87 9.93 -4.90 -2.47
CA ALA A 87 11.26 -5.35 -2.06
C ALA A 87 11.85 -6.23 -3.16
N PRO A 88 12.53 -5.65 -4.15
CA PRO A 88 12.98 -6.39 -5.32
C PRO A 88 14.08 -7.43 -5.11
N GLY A 89 14.91 -7.31 -4.09
CA GLY A 89 15.93 -8.31 -3.82
C GLY A 89 17.10 -8.30 -4.80
N LEU A 90 17.72 -9.47 -4.97
CA LEU A 90 18.98 -9.57 -5.74
C LEU A 90 18.79 -9.47 -7.24
N ASP A 91 17.61 -9.75 -7.75
CA ASP A 91 17.35 -9.69 -9.18
C ASP A 91 16.72 -8.37 -9.60
N PHE A 92 17.06 -7.33 -8.87
CA PHE A 92 16.55 -5.99 -9.11
C PHE A 92 16.90 -5.47 -10.49
N ASN A 93 15.91 -4.87 -11.16
CA ASN A 93 16.06 -4.29 -12.48
C ASN A 93 15.19 -3.04 -12.56
N PHE A 94 15.78 -1.89 -12.82
CA PHE A 94 15.06 -0.61 -12.84
C PHE A 94 13.90 -0.58 -13.84
N LYS A 95 14.11 -1.17 -15.02
CA LYS A 95 13.08 -1.18 -16.04
C LYS A 95 11.85 -1.95 -15.58
N GLN A 96 12.06 -3.11 -14.97
CA GLN A 96 10.97 -3.92 -14.47
C GLN A 96 10.30 -3.27 -13.27
N LEU A 97 11.05 -2.58 -12.44
CA LEU A 97 10.53 -1.85 -11.31
C LEU A 97 9.59 -0.73 -11.78
N ASN A 98 9.98 0.01 -12.82
CA ASN A 98 9.14 1.06 -13.37
C ASN A 98 7.82 0.51 -13.92
N GLN A 99 7.88 -0.66 -14.58
CA GLN A 99 6.67 -1.31 -15.07
C GLN A 99 5.77 -1.74 -13.92
N LYS A 100 6.36 -2.27 -12.86
CA LYS A 100 5.61 -2.72 -11.69
C LYS A 100 4.94 -1.55 -10.98
N SER A 101 5.62 -0.44 -10.84
CA SER A 101 5.09 0.72 -10.12
C SER A 101 3.84 1.31 -10.79
N LYS A 102 3.67 1.09 -12.08
CA LYS A 102 2.49 1.59 -12.79
C LYS A 102 1.21 0.87 -12.40
N ILE A 103 1.33 -0.28 -11.74
CA ILE A 103 0.17 -1.05 -11.29
C ILE A 103 -0.44 -0.44 -10.03
N PHE A 104 0.38 0.17 -9.24
CA PHE A 104 -0.07 0.83 -8.03
C PHE A 104 -0.53 2.24 -8.33
#